data_6fda67bda78af19f1b8792bd699d3107
#
_entry.id   6fda67bda78af19f1b8792bd699d3107
#
_cell.length_a   1.000
_cell.length_b   1.000
_cell.length_c   1.000
_cell.angle_alpha   90.00
_cell.angle_beta   90.00
_cell.angle_gamma   90.00
#
_symmetry.space_group_name_H-M   'P 1'
#
loop_
_entity.id
_entity.type
_entity.pdbx_description
1 polymer ?
#
loop_
_entity_poly.entity_id
_entity_poly.type
_entity_poly.pdbx_seq_one_letter_code
_entity_poly.pdbx_strand_id
1 'polypeptide(L)'
;MAPVTQAGVSPPPPPSDPQRDIHFMGLALTAAERARDAGEVPVGAILVRDDVVIATGFNQPIGLHDPSAHAEMMALRSAALTLNNYRLPGCDLYVTLEPCAMCAGAIMHARIRRVIFGARDPKTGAAGSVVDLFAQPLLNHHTTVCAGVSELACSTQLRSFFAERRRAAKMRVADALLAEPPMTALLKAEAFVIQTPSMQTSVIQKSVTQTPAIQTPAIQTLVTQASADGVREAKARLDLPVAMQPATDRKAHAESYAIHLVAPSGYAVSPERTDRAKDRFLSAGHRVGNIACTARRFERFAGTDGERLADFSDLVASPDPVPDIVMALRGGYGATRLLADLDYDGLAERFAERRTVFVGHSDFTAVQLALLAKAKMVTFAGPMLGNFGHDELNTFTMSGFWELIQQSRYTIHGTLADQTVTDVQGVLWGGNLAMLSALVGTPYMPDIDGGILFMEDVHEQPYRIERMLYQLHLAGILKKQQAIVMGMFTGASGAEAYNNGYNLAKTVEHISRISGVPVVQGLPFGHIDAIATLPVGAQARLVSGAHGFDLTVSDYPVIRRD
;
A
#
# COMPACT_ATOMS: atom_id res chain seq x y z
N MET A 1 25.83 -55.04 10.13
CA MET A 1 24.62 -54.21 10.28
C MET A 1 24.27 -54.15 11.77
N ALA A 2 24.63 -53.06 12.44
CA ALA A 2 24.27 -52.84 13.83
C ALA A 2 22.85 -52.25 13.89
N PRO A 3 22.02 -52.56 14.89
CA PRO A 3 20.66 -52.06 14.99
C PRO A 3 20.66 -50.55 15.31
N VAL A 4 19.89 -49.80 14.55
CA VAL A 4 19.59 -48.39 14.80
C VAL A 4 18.80 -48.30 16.09
N THR A 5 19.39 -47.77 17.13
CA THR A 5 18.72 -47.42 18.39
C THR A 5 17.68 -46.34 18.13
N GLN A 6 16.42 -46.63 18.45
CA GLN A 6 15.32 -45.68 18.42
C GLN A 6 15.69 -44.44 19.25
N ALA A 7 15.66 -43.27 18.60
CA ALA A 7 15.78 -41.99 19.25
C ALA A 7 14.64 -41.85 20.28
N GLY A 8 15.01 -41.52 21.53
CA GLY A 8 14.10 -41.48 22.67
C GLY A 8 12.90 -40.54 22.41
N VAL A 9 11.72 -41.08 22.58
CA VAL A 9 10.46 -40.32 22.68
C VAL A 9 10.59 -39.41 23.91
N SER A 10 10.53 -38.13 23.70
CA SER A 10 10.50 -37.13 24.79
C SER A 10 9.29 -37.45 25.70
N PRO A 11 9.44 -37.38 27.04
CA PRO A 11 8.33 -37.60 27.95
C PRO A 11 7.17 -36.66 27.60
N PRO A 12 5.91 -37.10 27.77
CA PRO A 12 4.74 -36.28 27.53
C PRO A 12 4.84 -34.99 28.37
N PRO A 13 4.39 -33.85 27.84
CA PRO A 13 4.41 -32.59 28.59
C PRO A 13 3.61 -32.77 29.89
N PRO A 14 4.06 -32.19 31.02
CA PRO A 14 3.28 -32.19 32.23
C PRO A 14 1.92 -31.54 31.98
N PRO A 15 0.85 -31.97 32.68
CA PRO A 15 -0.48 -31.38 32.54
C PRO A 15 -0.35 -29.85 32.74
N SER A 16 -1.07 -29.06 31.93
CA SER A 16 -1.11 -27.62 32.06
C SER A 16 -1.60 -27.24 33.46
N ASP A 17 -0.80 -26.54 34.23
CA ASP A 17 -1.23 -25.90 35.47
C ASP A 17 -1.68 -24.47 35.13
N PRO A 18 -3.00 -24.19 35.11
CA PRO A 18 -3.49 -22.86 34.75
C PRO A 18 -3.01 -21.76 35.68
N GLN A 19 -2.78 -22.03 36.95
CA GLN A 19 -2.30 -21.03 37.93
C GLN A 19 -0.82 -20.68 37.65
N ARG A 20 -0.02 -21.70 37.35
CA ARG A 20 1.37 -21.53 36.93
C ARG A 20 1.46 -20.70 35.64
N ASP A 21 0.65 -21.03 34.64
CA ASP A 21 0.66 -20.33 33.34
C ASP A 21 0.20 -18.86 33.49
N ILE A 22 -0.80 -18.58 34.34
CA ILE A 22 -1.23 -17.22 34.69
C ILE A 22 -0.11 -16.43 35.40
N HIS A 23 0.59 -17.07 36.34
CA HIS A 23 1.71 -16.44 37.07
C HIS A 23 2.80 -15.96 36.13
N PHE A 24 3.33 -16.82 35.26
CA PHE A 24 4.39 -16.47 34.32
C PHE A 24 3.92 -15.52 33.21
N MET A 25 2.65 -15.60 32.78
CA MET A 25 2.10 -14.60 31.88
C MET A 25 2.01 -13.21 32.54
N GLY A 26 1.78 -13.14 33.85
CA GLY A 26 1.86 -11.89 34.61
C GLY A 26 3.26 -11.26 34.57
N LEU A 27 4.32 -12.07 34.64
CA LEU A 27 5.70 -11.59 34.46
C LEU A 27 5.97 -11.15 33.01
N ALA A 28 5.41 -11.83 32.02
CA ALA A 28 5.50 -11.41 30.63
C ALA A 28 4.78 -10.07 30.38
N LEU A 29 3.61 -9.84 31.00
CA LEU A 29 2.92 -8.54 30.98
C LEU A 29 3.77 -7.41 31.60
N THR A 30 4.47 -7.71 32.71
CA THR A 30 5.43 -6.76 33.31
C THR A 30 6.60 -6.44 32.37
N ALA A 31 7.09 -7.43 31.64
CA ALA A 31 8.11 -7.19 30.60
C ALA A 31 7.57 -6.35 29.44
N ALA A 32 6.30 -6.51 29.07
CA ALA A 32 5.65 -5.71 28.05
C ALA A 32 5.51 -4.21 28.44
N GLU A 33 5.33 -3.89 29.74
CA GLU A 33 5.37 -2.50 30.20
C GLU A 33 6.74 -1.84 29.93
N ARG A 34 7.83 -2.59 30.07
CA ARG A 34 9.18 -2.07 29.73
C ARG A 34 9.31 -1.70 28.25
N ALA A 35 8.69 -2.48 27.35
CA ALA A 35 8.61 -2.13 25.94
C ALA A 35 7.82 -0.82 25.75
N ARG A 36 6.67 -0.68 26.42
CA ARG A 36 5.85 0.54 26.39
C ARG A 36 6.63 1.77 26.85
N ASP A 37 7.35 1.67 27.98
CA ASP A 37 8.15 2.77 28.53
C ASP A 37 9.29 3.17 27.59
N ALA A 38 9.83 2.21 26.82
CA ALA A 38 10.81 2.45 25.78
C ALA A 38 10.20 2.98 24.46
N GLY A 39 8.87 3.18 24.38
CA GLY A 39 8.17 3.62 23.18
C GLY A 39 7.96 2.53 22.13
N GLU A 40 8.18 1.28 22.48
CA GLU A 40 7.98 0.10 21.65
C GLU A 40 6.55 -0.47 21.77
N VAL A 41 6.15 -1.32 20.83
CA VAL A 41 4.91 -2.08 20.97
C VAL A 41 4.99 -2.97 22.21
N PRO A 42 4.03 -2.90 23.17
CA PRO A 42 4.12 -3.59 24.44
C PRO A 42 3.91 -5.10 24.29
N VAL A 43 4.98 -5.78 23.92
CA VAL A 43 5.08 -7.24 23.92
C VAL A 43 6.22 -7.64 24.82
N GLY A 44 5.96 -8.59 25.72
CA GLY A 44 6.92 -9.14 26.65
C GLY A 44 6.95 -10.66 26.58
N ALA A 45 8.09 -11.25 26.83
CA ALA A 45 8.31 -12.68 26.83
C ALA A 45 9.16 -13.13 28.01
N ILE A 46 8.80 -14.27 28.62
CA ILE A 46 9.54 -14.91 29.73
C ILE A 46 9.85 -16.34 29.32
N LEU A 47 11.11 -16.74 29.49
CA LEU A 47 11.53 -18.12 29.29
C LEU A 47 11.77 -18.78 30.63
N VAL A 48 11.07 -19.89 30.88
CA VAL A 48 11.03 -20.59 32.17
C VAL A 48 11.53 -22.03 32.02
N ARG A 49 12.34 -22.48 32.95
CA ARG A 49 12.74 -23.88 33.07
C ARG A 49 12.69 -24.30 34.54
N ASP A 50 12.03 -25.40 34.83
CA ASP A 50 11.89 -25.95 36.18
C ASP A 50 11.41 -24.88 37.19
N ASP A 51 10.37 -24.13 36.80
CA ASP A 51 9.74 -23.00 37.52
C ASP A 51 10.67 -21.82 37.84
N VAL A 52 11.86 -21.78 37.23
CA VAL A 52 12.79 -20.67 37.34
C VAL A 52 12.75 -19.85 36.03
N VAL A 53 12.66 -18.54 36.17
CA VAL A 53 12.78 -17.62 35.02
C VAL A 53 14.27 -17.58 34.62
N ILE A 54 14.55 -18.10 33.43
CA ILE A 54 15.89 -18.13 32.83
C ILE A 54 16.24 -16.83 32.11
N ALA A 55 15.23 -16.27 31.43
CA ALA A 55 15.40 -15.03 30.65
C ALA A 55 14.09 -14.25 30.54
N THR A 56 14.23 -12.94 30.39
CA THR A 56 13.13 -12.00 30.10
C THR A 56 13.49 -11.24 28.83
N GLY A 57 12.52 -11.10 27.92
CA GLY A 57 12.60 -10.30 26.71
C GLY A 57 11.44 -9.35 26.61
N PHE A 58 11.62 -8.27 25.89
CA PHE A 58 10.56 -7.34 25.49
C PHE A 58 10.91 -6.74 24.12
N ASN A 59 9.92 -6.25 23.41
CA ASN A 59 10.13 -5.67 22.08
C ASN A 59 11.08 -4.48 22.13
N GLN A 60 12.07 -4.48 21.23
CA GLN A 60 13.06 -3.41 21.07
C GLN A 60 13.41 -3.12 19.59
N PRO A 61 12.53 -3.38 18.59
CA PRO A 61 12.87 -3.15 17.19
C PRO A 61 13.30 -1.72 16.87
N ILE A 62 12.64 -0.72 17.45
CA ILE A 62 12.92 0.70 17.22
C ILE A 62 14.24 1.09 17.92
N GLY A 63 14.35 0.75 19.20
CA GLY A 63 15.50 1.14 20.03
C GLY A 63 16.82 0.52 19.58
N LEU A 64 16.78 -0.72 19.07
CA LEU A 64 17.97 -1.44 18.59
C LEU A 64 18.17 -1.33 17.07
N HIS A 65 17.24 -0.71 16.33
CA HIS A 65 17.20 -0.72 14.86
C HIS A 65 17.30 -2.14 14.28
N ASP A 66 16.70 -3.12 14.97
CA ASP A 66 16.71 -4.54 14.62
C ASP A 66 15.29 -5.07 14.45
N PRO A 67 14.83 -5.36 13.21
CA PRO A 67 13.50 -5.87 12.95
C PRO A 67 13.23 -7.24 13.57
N SER A 68 14.28 -7.94 13.98
CA SER A 68 14.18 -9.23 14.66
C SER A 68 14.16 -9.13 16.19
N ALA A 69 14.28 -7.92 16.76
CA ALA A 69 14.30 -7.71 18.21
C ALA A 69 12.90 -7.79 18.84
N HIS A 70 12.12 -8.81 18.47
CA HIS A 70 10.86 -9.15 19.12
C HIS A 70 11.11 -9.74 20.51
N ALA A 71 10.13 -9.63 21.39
CA ALA A 71 10.22 -10.08 22.78
C ALA A 71 10.70 -11.53 22.89
N GLU A 72 10.17 -12.42 22.04
CA GLU A 72 10.55 -13.83 21.99
C GLU A 72 12.02 -14.01 21.60
N MET A 73 12.46 -13.29 20.57
CA MET A 73 13.85 -13.34 20.10
C MET A 73 14.82 -12.84 21.16
N MET A 74 14.45 -11.77 21.87
CA MET A 74 15.27 -11.23 22.98
C MET A 74 15.36 -12.23 24.14
N ALA A 75 14.23 -12.88 24.52
CA ALA A 75 14.21 -13.90 25.55
C ALA A 75 15.04 -15.14 25.14
N LEU A 76 14.86 -15.65 23.90
CA LEU A 76 15.61 -16.80 23.39
C LEU A 76 17.12 -16.56 23.36
N ARG A 77 17.57 -15.41 22.87
CA ARG A 77 18.98 -15.04 22.82
C ARG A 77 19.59 -14.95 24.22
N SER A 78 18.90 -14.28 25.14
CA SER A 78 19.32 -14.17 26.53
C SER A 78 19.40 -15.53 27.22
N ALA A 79 18.38 -16.39 27.04
CA ALA A 79 18.38 -17.74 27.62
C ALA A 79 19.50 -18.61 27.04
N ALA A 80 19.76 -18.51 25.74
CA ALA A 80 20.83 -19.26 25.08
C ALA A 80 22.23 -18.91 25.68
N LEU A 81 22.46 -17.64 25.95
CA LEU A 81 23.68 -17.17 26.64
C LEU A 81 23.72 -17.67 28.07
N THR A 82 22.63 -17.57 28.84
CA THR A 82 22.55 -18.01 30.24
C THR A 82 22.79 -19.51 30.37
N LEU A 83 22.23 -20.31 29.46
CA LEU A 83 22.36 -21.78 29.50
C LEU A 83 23.56 -22.30 28.68
N ASN A 84 24.30 -21.40 28.04
CA ASN A 84 25.42 -21.71 27.15
C ASN A 84 25.06 -22.78 26.09
N ASN A 85 23.85 -22.70 25.57
CA ASN A 85 23.34 -23.64 24.59
C ASN A 85 22.26 -22.96 23.72
N TYR A 86 22.36 -23.04 22.37
CA TYR A 86 21.34 -22.52 21.49
C TYR A 86 20.06 -23.36 21.48
N ARG A 87 20.13 -24.61 21.91
CA ARG A 87 18.97 -25.47 22.14
C ARG A 87 18.54 -25.35 23.59
N LEU A 88 17.28 -25.09 23.82
CA LEU A 88 16.68 -24.82 25.12
C LEU A 88 15.64 -25.89 25.50
N PRO A 89 16.01 -27.17 25.48
CA PRO A 89 15.06 -28.27 25.78
C PRO A 89 14.54 -28.14 27.20
N GLY A 90 13.26 -28.49 27.39
CA GLY A 90 12.59 -28.41 28.68
C GLY A 90 12.15 -27.01 29.10
N CYS A 91 12.43 -25.99 28.28
CA CYS A 91 12.00 -24.62 28.54
C CYS A 91 10.59 -24.37 28.02
N ASP A 92 9.82 -23.57 28.76
CA ASP A 92 8.52 -23.01 28.38
C ASP A 92 8.70 -21.53 28.09
N LEU A 93 8.12 -21.04 26.99
CA LEU A 93 8.12 -19.64 26.60
C LEU A 93 6.71 -19.07 26.80
N TYR A 94 6.62 -18.03 27.61
CA TYR A 94 5.41 -17.23 27.81
C TYR A 94 5.56 -15.91 27.04
N VAL A 95 4.59 -15.52 26.24
CA VAL A 95 4.61 -14.28 25.47
C VAL A 95 3.22 -13.65 25.44
N THR A 96 3.15 -12.32 25.55
CA THR A 96 1.87 -11.61 25.66
C THR A 96 1.09 -11.56 24.36
N LEU A 97 1.74 -11.79 23.20
CA LEU A 97 1.15 -11.78 21.87
C LEU A 97 1.50 -13.07 21.12
N GLU A 98 0.60 -13.56 20.27
CA GLU A 98 0.86 -14.72 19.41
C GLU A 98 2.14 -14.54 18.58
N PRO A 99 3.07 -15.51 18.59
CA PRO A 99 4.32 -15.41 17.84
C PRO A 99 4.09 -15.30 16.33
N CYS A 100 4.83 -14.40 15.68
CA CYS A 100 4.87 -14.32 14.22
C CYS A 100 5.70 -15.46 13.61
N ALA A 101 5.69 -15.61 12.27
CA ALA A 101 6.39 -16.70 11.57
C ALA A 101 7.91 -16.73 11.85
N MET A 102 8.58 -15.59 11.99
CA MET A 102 10.00 -15.49 12.36
C MET A 102 10.24 -16.07 13.75
N CYS A 103 9.47 -15.64 14.75
CA CYS A 103 9.58 -16.09 16.12
C CYS A 103 9.22 -17.58 16.26
N ALA A 104 8.14 -18.03 15.60
CA ALA A 104 7.76 -19.43 15.58
C ALA A 104 8.89 -20.34 15.03
N GLY A 105 9.54 -19.92 13.94
CA GLY A 105 10.71 -20.62 13.40
C GLY A 105 11.86 -20.69 14.44
N ALA A 106 12.21 -19.57 15.09
CA ALA A 106 13.24 -19.53 16.10
C ALA A 106 12.92 -20.38 17.34
N ILE A 107 11.65 -20.39 17.81
CA ILE A 107 11.15 -21.20 18.91
C ILE A 107 11.38 -22.69 18.63
N MET A 108 11.02 -23.15 17.42
CA MET A 108 11.22 -24.54 17.02
C MET A 108 12.70 -24.90 16.85
N HIS A 109 13.52 -24.01 16.29
CA HIS A 109 14.98 -24.22 16.21
C HIS A 109 15.64 -24.28 17.59
N ALA A 110 15.17 -23.49 18.55
CA ALA A 110 15.62 -23.52 19.93
C ALA A 110 15.11 -24.74 20.73
N ARG A 111 14.23 -25.57 20.14
CA ARG A 111 13.67 -26.77 20.79
C ARG A 111 12.86 -26.44 22.05
N ILE A 112 12.13 -25.33 22.04
CA ILE A 112 11.23 -24.96 23.15
C ILE A 112 10.15 -26.03 23.31
N ARG A 113 9.91 -26.44 24.55
CA ARG A 113 8.95 -27.49 24.89
C ARG A 113 7.50 -27.00 24.70
N ARG A 114 7.17 -25.85 25.30
CA ARG A 114 5.85 -25.23 25.24
C ARG A 114 5.96 -23.75 24.88
N VAL A 115 5.07 -23.25 24.05
CA VAL A 115 4.82 -21.83 23.87
C VAL A 115 3.42 -21.49 24.37
N ILE A 116 3.34 -20.57 25.31
CA ILE A 116 2.11 -20.10 25.94
C ILE A 116 1.95 -18.65 25.57
N PHE A 117 0.87 -18.29 24.86
CA PHE A 117 0.65 -16.91 24.49
C PHE A 117 -0.69 -16.35 24.97
N GLY A 118 -0.72 -15.00 25.17
CA GLY A 118 -1.90 -14.29 25.63
C GLY A 118 -2.85 -13.95 24.49
N ALA A 119 -2.68 -12.80 23.89
CA ALA A 119 -3.55 -12.30 22.81
C ALA A 119 -3.22 -12.93 21.45
N ARG A 120 -4.25 -13.18 20.64
CA ARG A 120 -4.06 -13.57 19.23
C ARG A 120 -3.63 -12.39 18.36
N ASP A 121 -2.83 -12.67 17.32
CA ASP A 121 -2.46 -11.69 16.31
C ASP A 121 -3.09 -12.02 14.94
N PRO A 122 -4.19 -11.38 14.59
CA PRO A 122 -4.87 -11.63 13.31
C PRO A 122 -4.13 -11.11 12.09
N LYS A 123 -2.98 -10.45 12.27
CA LYS A 123 -2.19 -9.86 11.17
C LYS A 123 -0.96 -10.68 10.82
N THR A 124 -0.24 -11.18 11.82
CA THR A 124 1.06 -11.85 11.64
C THR A 124 1.22 -13.13 12.46
N GLY A 125 0.21 -13.52 13.24
CA GLY A 125 0.25 -14.68 14.11
C GLY A 125 0.49 -15.99 13.38
N ALA A 126 1.41 -16.82 13.88
CA ALA A 126 1.81 -18.06 13.26
C ALA A 126 1.53 -19.33 14.12
N ALA A 127 0.61 -19.21 15.08
CA ALA A 127 0.12 -20.28 15.91
C ALA A 127 -1.41 -20.45 15.77
N GLY A 128 -1.91 -20.32 14.54
CA GLY A 128 -3.29 -20.56 14.16
C GLY A 128 -4.11 -19.33 13.75
N SER A 129 -3.59 -18.10 13.88
CA SER A 129 -4.35 -16.90 13.47
C SER A 129 -4.22 -16.59 11.97
N VAL A 130 -3.01 -16.59 11.40
CA VAL A 130 -2.77 -16.35 9.96
C VAL A 130 -2.24 -17.62 9.30
N VAL A 131 -1.21 -18.22 9.90
CA VAL A 131 -0.68 -19.53 9.55
C VAL A 131 -0.49 -20.35 10.81
N ASP A 132 -0.34 -21.67 10.69
CA ASP A 132 0.00 -22.53 11.81
C ASP A 132 1.29 -23.29 11.50
N LEU A 133 2.42 -22.73 11.92
CA LEU A 133 3.73 -23.34 11.76
C LEU A 133 3.97 -24.47 12.79
N PHE A 134 3.35 -24.40 13.96
CA PHE A 134 3.52 -25.41 15.00
C PHE A 134 2.77 -26.70 14.69
N ALA A 135 1.73 -26.64 13.86
CA ALA A 135 0.98 -27.80 13.40
C ALA A 135 1.62 -28.53 12.19
N GLN A 136 2.74 -28.04 11.64
CA GLN A 136 3.37 -28.65 10.46
C GLN A 136 4.08 -29.97 10.78
N PRO A 137 3.57 -31.13 10.31
CA PRO A 137 4.07 -32.46 10.72
C PRO A 137 5.47 -32.78 10.17
N LEU A 138 5.90 -32.06 9.13
CA LEU A 138 7.21 -32.27 8.48
C LEU A 138 8.37 -31.56 9.20
N LEU A 139 8.10 -30.71 10.18
CA LEU A 139 9.14 -30.02 10.90
C LEU A 139 9.79 -30.93 11.96
N ASN A 140 11.11 -30.75 12.15
CA ASN A 140 11.93 -31.63 13.00
C ASN A 140 11.65 -31.52 14.52
N HIS A 141 10.86 -30.54 14.95
CA HIS A 141 10.51 -30.33 16.34
C HIS A 141 9.07 -29.85 16.47
N HIS A 142 8.36 -30.39 17.44
CA HIS A 142 6.99 -30.05 17.73
C HIS A 142 6.90 -29.39 19.11
N THR A 143 6.70 -28.08 19.12
CA THR A 143 6.45 -27.29 20.32
C THR A 143 4.97 -27.36 20.65
N THR A 144 4.59 -27.67 21.88
CA THR A 144 3.19 -27.62 22.32
C THR A 144 2.73 -26.17 22.44
N VAL A 145 1.58 -25.84 21.88
CA VAL A 145 0.99 -24.50 21.90
C VAL A 145 -0.15 -24.42 22.90
N CYS A 146 -0.14 -23.37 23.74
CA CYS A 146 -1.23 -23.01 24.64
C CYS A 146 -1.61 -21.54 24.41
N ALA A 147 -2.83 -21.29 23.93
CA ALA A 147 -3.32 -19.97 23.57
C ALA A 147 -4.28 -19.39 24.61
N GLY A 148 -4.37 -18.06 24.70
CA GLY A 148 -5.42 -17.36 25.44
C GLY A 148 -5.17 -17.19 26.94
N VAL A 149 -3.97 -17.47 27.43
CA VAL A 149 -3.63 -17.25 28.85
C VAL A 149 -3.57 -15.76 29.14
N SER A 150 -4.46 -15.27 30.03
CA SER A 150 -4.63 -13.84 30.34
C SER A 150 -4.92 -12.97 29.09
N GLU A 151 -5.62 -13.50 28.10
CA GLU A 151 -5.87 -12.88 26.78
C GLU A 151 -6.41 -11.44 26.90
N LEU A 152 -7.42 -11.24 27.81
CA LEU A 152 -8.01 -9.92 27.99
C LEU A 152 -6.99 -8.89 28.48
N ALA A 153 -6.13 -9.23 29.41
CA ALA A 153 -5.09 -8.34 29.92
C ALA A 153 -4.08 -7.99 28.81
N CYS A 154 -3.56 -8.99 28.09
CA CYS A 154 -2.64 -8.83 26.98
C CYS A 154 -3.21 -7.97 25.86
N SER A 155 -4.44 -8.25 25.43
CA SER A 155 -5.10 -7.49 24.36
C SER A 155 -5.44 -6.05 24.77
N THR A 156 -5.76 -5.83 26.06
CA THR A 156 -6.06 -4.48 26.60
C THR A 156 -4.80 -3.62 26.61
N GLN A 157 -3.66 -4.15 27.05
CA GLN A 157 -2.37 -3.44 27.06
C GLN A 157 -1.99 -2.98 25.65
N LEU A 158 -2.11 -3.84 24.64
CA LEU A 158 -1.86 -3.50 23.23
C LEU A 158 -2.84 -2.43 22.72
N ARG A 159 -4.14 -2.59 22.97
CA ARG A 159 -5.17 -1.64 22.52
C ARG A 159 -4.98 -0.24 23.13
N SER A 160 -4.65 -0.16 24.42
CA SER A 160 -4.42 1.12 25.09
C SER A 160 -3.22 1.87 24.49
N PHE A 161 -2.12 1.17 24.25
CA PHE A 161 -0.92 1.75 23.63
C PHE A 161 -1.21 2.34 22.25
N PHE A 162 -1.89 1.60 21.36
CA PHE A 162 -2.23 2.11 20.05
C PHE A 162 -3.26 3.25 20.09
N ALA A 163 -4.19 3.24 21.06
CA ALA A 163 -5.12 4.34 21.26
C ALA A 163 -4.40 5.62 21.68
N GLU A 164 -3.45 5.51 22.61
CA GLU A 164 -2.62 6.65 23.06
C GLU A 164 -1.76 7.20 21.94
N ARG A 165 -1.10 6.33 21.15
CA ARG A 165 -0.32 6.75 19.96
C ARG A 165 -1.18 7.53 18.96
N ARG A 166 -2.40 7.06 18.68
CA ARG A 166 -3.34 7.77 17.79
C ARG A 166 -3.76 9.12 18.38
N ARG A 167 -3.99 9.21 19.69
CA ARG A 167 -4.33 10.49 20.35
C ARG A 167 -3.15 11.47 20.29
N ALA A 168 -1.94 11.00 20.60
CA ALA A 168 -0.74 11.83 20.54
C ALA A 168 -0.44 12.33 19.12
N ALA A 169 -0.66 11.51 18.09
CA ALA A 169 -0.52 11.93 16.71
C ALA A 169 -1.54 13.01 16.32
N LYS A 170 -2.81 12.87 16.75
CA LYS A 170 -3.84 13.89 16.52
C LYS A 170 -3.52 15.21 17.24
N MET A 171 -3.03 15.16 18.48
CA MET A 171 -2.64 16.36 19.24
C MET A 171 -1.46 17.08 18.58
N ARG A 172 -0.44 16.36 18.11
CA ARG A 172 0.69 16.96 17.38
C ARG A 172 0.26 17.68 16.10
N VAL A 173 -0.69 17.12 15.36
CA VAL A 173 -1.27 17.79 14.17
C VAL A 173 -2.06 19.02 14.57
N ALA A 174 -2.86 18.96 15.65
CA ALA A 174 -3.61 20.11 16.15
C ALA A 174 -2.69 21.22 16.66
N ASP A 175 -1.64 20.88 17.42
CA ASP A 175 -0.64 21.82 17.93
C ASP A 175 0.16 22.47 16.79
N ALA A 176 0.50 21.71 15.74
CA ALA A 176 1.16 22.23 14.54
C ALA A 176 0.27 23.22 13.77
N LEU A 177 -1.05 22.97 13.73
CA LEU A 177 -2.02 23.86 13.08
C LEU A 177 -2.28 25.14 13.91
N LEU A 178 -2.10 25.10 15.24
CA LEU A 178 -2.28 26.24 16.13
C LEU A 178 -1.01 27.10 16.30
N ALA A 179 0.16 26.54 15.99
CA ALA A 179 1.46 27.19 16.25
C ALA A 179 1.93 28.14 15.12
N GLU A 180 1.27 28.19 13.96
CA GLU A 180 1.68 29.05 12.85
C GLU A 180 0.53 29.93 12.32
N PRO A 181 0.72 31.26 12.21
CA PRO A 181 -0.20 32.10 11.45
C PRO A 181 -0.10 31.76 9.95
N PRO A 182 -1.20 31.83 9.17
CA PRO A 182 -1.32 31.24 7.82
C PRO A 182 -0.38 31.76 6.74
N MET A 183 0.45 32.77 7.03
CA MET A 183 1.43 33.32 6.07
C MET A 183 2.87 32.84 6.26
N THR A 184 3.20 32.21 7.39
CA THR A 184 4.57 31.77 7.69
C THR A 184 4.79 30.28 7.34
N ALA A 185 3.72 29.52 7.22
CA ALA A 185 3.78 28.09 6.90
C ALA A 185 4.23 27.82 5.44
N LEU A 186 3.88 28.71 4.51
CA LEU A 186 4.30 28.57 3.10
C LEU A 186 5.79 28.85 2.87
N LEU A 187 6.44 29.66 3.72
CA LEU A 187 7.86 30.00 3.55
C LEU A 187 8.82 29.02 4.25
N LYS A 188 8.31 28.17 5.15
CA LYS A 188 9.14 27.17 5.85
C LYS A 188 9.12 25.78 5.21
N ALA A 189 8.17 25.47 4.35
CA ALA A 189 8.14 24.24 3.60
C ALA A 189 9.32 24.13 2.59
N GLU A 190 9.87 25.26 2.14
CA GLU A 190 11.03 25.29 1.24
C GLU A 190 12.40 25.18 1.97
N ALA A 191 12.44 25.26 3.30
CA ALA A 191 13.68 25.23 4.07
C ALA A 191 14.00 23.86 4.69
N PHE A 192 13.23 22.81 4.42
CA PHE A 192 13.50 21.46 4.91
C PHE A 192 14.21 20.59 3.87
N VAL A 193 15.25 21.17 3.25
CA VAL A 193 16.21 20.42 2.45
C VAL A 193 17.52 20.35 3.23
N ILE A 194 17.76 19.17 3.77
CA ILE A 194 19.06 18.58 4.11
C ILE A 194 19.91 19.36 5.13
N GLN A 195 19.77 19.06 6.39
CA GLN A 195 20.91 19.04 7.32
C GLN A 195 21.28 17.59 7.59
N THR A 196 22.29 17.10 6.89
CA THR A 196 23.04 15.91 7.29
C THR A 196 23.89 16.28 8.50
N PRO A 197 23.93 15.47 9.59
CA PRO A 197 24.87 15.69 10.68
C PRO A 197 26.28 15.42 10.18
N SER A 198 27.16 16.41 10.28
CA SER A 198 28.60 16.24 10.11
C SER A 198 29.14 15.29 11.20
N MET A 199 29.58 14.11 10.80
CA MET A 199 30.41 13.27 11.65
C MET A 199 31.76 13.96 11.89
N GLN A 200 32.04 14.31 13.12
CA GLN A 200 33.37 14.63 13.58
C GLN A 200 34.23 13.37 13.53
N THR A 201 35.21 13.37 12.64
CA THR A 201 36.25 12.37 12.54
C THR A 201 37.31 12.68 13.61
N SER A 202 37.37 11.88 14.66
CA SER A 202 38.55 11.83 15.55
C SER A 202 39.60 10.92 14.93
N VAL A 203 40.79 11.52 14.81
CA VAL A 203 42.05 11.00 14.28
C VAL A 203 42.49 9.72 15.02
N ILE A 204 42.80 8.67 14.25
CA ILE A 204 43.82 7.71 14.61
C ILE A 204 44.81 7.62 13.44
N GLN A 205 46.00 8.22 13.66
CA GLN A 205 47.19 7.98 12.85
C GLN A 205 47.76 6.60 13.11
N LYS A 206 48.01 5.83 12.04
CA LYS A 206 49.23 5.01 11.92
C LYS A 206 49.48 4.61 10.47
N SER A 207 50.46 5.26 9.93
CA SER A 207 51.64 4.88 9.12
C SER A 207 51.59 3.75 8.08
N VAL A 208 52.12 4.13 6.92
CA VAL A 208 53.12 3.43 6.03
C VAL A 208 52.52 2.72 4.84
N THR A 209 52.78 3.06 3.61
CA THR A 209 53.87 3.20 2.66
C THR A 209 53.33 3.39 1.23
N GLN A 210 53.89 4.35 0.52
CA GLN A 210 54.31 4.48 -0.90
C GLN A 210 53.79 3.43 -1.93
N THR A 211 53.26 3.72 -3.08
CA THR A 211 53.59 4.51 -4.29
C THR A 211 52.64 4.11 -5.43
N PRO A 212 52.62 4.66 -6.62
CA PRO A 212 52.88 5.97 -7.14
C PRO A 212 51.69 6.59 -7.93
N ALA A 213 51.85 7.86 -8.31
CA ALA A 213 51.00 8.75 -9.04
C ALA A 213 50.66 8.30 -10.48
N ILE A 214 49.39 8.52 -10.86
CA ILE A 214 48.99 8.76 -12.25
C ILE A 214 48.31 10.12 -12.28
N GLN A 215 48.83 10.97 -13.15
CA GLN A 215 48.44 12.35 -13.36
C GLN A 215 47.05 12.44 -14.01
N THR A 216 46.21 13.31 -13.50
CA THR A 216 45.00 13.78 -14.18
C THR A 216 45.11 15.30 -14.36
N PRO A 217 44.83 15.85 -15.54
CA PRO A 217 44.92 17.29 -15.77
C PRO A 217 43.73 18.04 -15.16
N ALA A 218 44.05 19.23 -14.73
CA ALA A 218 43.19 20.22 -14.14
C ALA A 218 41.99 20.63 -15.00
N ILE A 219 40.82 20.71 -14.37
CA ILE A 219 39.80 21.69 -14.74
C ILE A 219 39.54 22.53 -13.49
N GLN A 220 40.27 23.63 -13.40
CA GLN A 220 39.97 24.76 -12.51
C GLN A 220 39.30 25.85 -13.36
N THR A 221 38.36 26.54 -12.70
CA THR A 221 37.85 27.86 -13.04
C THR A 221 36.65 27.91 -13.99
N LEU A 222 35.46 28.03 -13.37
CA LEU A 222 34.42 29.01 -13.76
C LEU A 222 33.31 29.03 -12.68
N VAL A 223 33.63 29.65 -11.56
CA VAL A 223 32.62 30.14 -10.60
C VAL A 223 33.01 31.57 -10.27
N THR A 224 32.52 32.53 -11.06
CA THR A 224 32.32 33.91 -10.60
C THR A 224 31.30 34.59 -11.52
N GLN A 225 30.35 35.27 -10.89
CA GLN A 225 29.40 36.23 -11.47
C GLN A 225 28.14 35.66 -12.13
N ALA A 226 27.21 35.21 -11.28
CA ALA A 226 25.78 35.36 -11.57
C ALA A 226 25.35 36.66 -10.85
N SER A 227 25.08 37.68 -11.62
CA SER A 227 24.66 39.00 -11.17
C SER A 227 23.25 38.95 -10.55
N ALA A 228 23.00 39.90 -9.63
CA ALA A 228 21.74 40.08 -8.91
C ALA A 228 20.47 40.28 -9.80
N ASP A 229 20.65 40.42 -11.11
CA ASP A 229 19.56 40.60 -12.06
C ASP A 229 18.87 39.28 -12.46
N GLY A 230 19.54 38.12 -12.41
CA GLY A 230 18.95 36.81 -12.67
C GLY A 230 17.93 36.37 -11.61
N VAL A 231 18.06 36.88 -10.39
CA VAL A 231 17.12 36.57 -9.29
C VAL A 231 15.82 37.36 -9.40
N ARG A 232 15.84 38.54 -10.08
CA ARG A 232 14.62 39.33 -10.32
C ARG A 232 13.78 38.78 -11.48
N GLU A 233 14.39 38.22 -12.51
CA GLU A 233 13.67 37.61 -13.63
C GLU A 233 13.06 36.23 -13.25
N ALA A 234 13.73 35.46 -12.40
CA ALA A 234 13.15 34.20 -11.90
C ALA A 234 11.95 34.44 -10.97
N LYS A 235 11.92 35.56 -10.25
CA LYS A 235 10.80 35.93 -9.37
C LYS A 235 9.59 36.48 -10.12
N ALA A 236 9.76 36.97 -11.34
CA ALA A 236 8.69 37.51 -12.20
C ALA A 236 7.98 36.39 -13.03
N ARG A 237 8.48 35.16 -13.03
CA ARG A 237 7.86 34.01 -13.74
C ARG A 237 7.21 32.95 -12.81
N LEU A 238 7.18 33.22 -11.52
CA LEU A 238 6.43 32.44 -10.53
C LEU A 238 5.07 33.06 -10.17
N ASP A 239 4.54 33.91 -11.03
CA ASP A 239 3.12 34.20 -11.03
C ASP A 239 2.39 32.96 -11.57
N LEU A 240 2.04 32.07 -10.66
CA LEU A 240 0.94 31.14 -10.86
C LEU A 240 -0.24 31.93 -11.44
N PRO A 241 -0.88 31.47 -12.52
CA PRO A 241 -2.07 32.14 -13.02
C PRO A 241 -3.01 32.28 -11.84
N VAL A 242 -3.30 33.55 -11.58
CA VAL A 242 -4.27 34.06 -10.63
C VAL A 242 -5.43 33.08 -10.52
N ALA A 243 -5.75 32.74 -9.27
CA ALA A 243 -6.98 32.13 -8.89
C ALA A 243 -8.07 32.45 -9.93
N MET A 244 -8.61 31.42 -10.55
CA MET A 244 -9.90 31.55 -11.22
C MET A 244 -10.83 32.17 -10.17
N GLN A 245 -11.19 33.42 -10.40
CA GLN A 245 -12.24 34.08 -9.66
C GLN A 245 -13.42 33.10 -9.64
N PRO A 246 -14.07 32.84 -8.51
CA PRO A 246 -15.27 32.06 -8.51
C PRO A 246 -16.21 32.73 -9.53
N ALA A 247 -16.59 31.98 -10.54
CA ALA A 247 -17.57 32.41 -11.52
C ALA A 247 -18.79 32.87 -10.73
N THR A 248 -19.01 34.17 -10.76
CA THR A 248 -20.17 34.81 -10.15
C THR A 248 -21.43 34.12 -10.67
N ASP A 249 -22.23 33.61 -9.74
CA ASP A 249 -23.67 33.33 -9.86
C ASP A 249 -24.19 32.99 -11.27
N ARG A 250 -23.80 31.86 -11.82
CA ARG A 250 -24.74 31.03 -12.55
C ARG A 250 -25.27 30.02 -11.52
N LYS A 251 -26.55 30.11 -11.17
CA LYS A 251 -27.34 28.98 -10.69
C LYS A 251 -27.20 27.89 -11.76
N ALA A 252 -26.12 27.12 -11.67
CA ALA A 252 -26.03 25.86 -12.36
C ALA A 252 -27.17 25.03 -11.78
N HIS A 253 -28.16 24.72 -12.59
CA HIS A 253 -29.07 23.62 -12.29
C HIS A 253 -28.13 22.43 -12.10
N ALA A 254 -27.96 21.99 -10.84
CA ALA A 254 -27.10 20.88 -10.51
C ALA A 254 -27.57 19.69 -11.33
N GLU A 255 -26.75 19.25 -12.28
CA GLU A 255 -27.11 18.12 -13.16
C GLU A 255 -27.25 16.89 -12.26
N SER A 256 -28.44 16.28 -12.31
CA SER A 256 -28.75 15.08 -11.53
C SER A 256 -28.29 13.85 -12.30
N TYR A 257 -27.35 13.08 -11.77
CA TYR A 257 -26.87 11.81 -12.34
C TYR A 257 -27.49 10.61 -11.64
N ALA A 258 -27.70 9.53 -12.41
CA ALA A 258 -28.00 8.21 -11.87
C ALA A 258 -26.70 7.47 -11.60
N ILE A 259 -26.36 7.26 -10.33
CA ILE A 259 -25.14 6.58 -9.87
C ILE A 259 -25.53 5.20 -9.35
N HIS A 260 -24.98 4.13 -9.93
CA HIS A 260 -25.15 2.77 -9.45
C HIS A 260 -23.86 2.29 -8.76
N LEU A 261 -23.97 1.82 -7.53
CA LEU A 261 -22.81 1.34 -6.76
C LEU A 261 -22.57 -0.13 -7.04
N VAL A 262 -21.28 -0.51 -7.18
CA VAL A 262 -20.82 -1.89 -7.27
C VAL A 262 -19.73 -2.14 -6.24
N ALA A 263 -19.72 -3.33 -5.66
CA ALA A 263 -18.78 -3.64 -4.58
C ALA A 263 -18.05 -4.98 -4.82
N PRO A 264 -17.22 -5.10 -5.89
CA PRO A 264 -16.58 -6.37 -6.26
C PRO A 264 -15.46 -6.80 -5.31
N SER A 265 -15.00 -5.91 -4.45
CA SER A 265 -13.79 -6.06 -3.63
C SER A 265 -14.08 -6.11 -2.13
N GLY A 266 -13.42 -5.28 -1.33
CA GLY A 266 -13.57 -5.24 0.12
C GLY A 266 -14.82 -4.50 0.61
N TYR A 267 -15.31 -4.84 1.81
CA TYR A 267 -16.42 -4.12 2.46
C TYR A 267 -16.03 -2.70 2.89
N ALA A 268 -17.01 -1.82 3.09
CA ALA A 268 -16.80 -0.47 3.59
C ALA A 268 -16.25 -0.48 5.03
N VAL A 269 -14.98 -0.07 5.21
CA VAL A 269 -14.31 -0.09 6.52
C VAL A 269 -14.71 1.08 7.44
N SER A 270 -15.28 2.14 6.89
CA SER A 270 -15.82 3.29 7.62
C SER A 270 -17.24 3.57 7.14
N PRO A 271 -18.25 3.09 7.86
CA PRO A 271 -19.66 3.37 7.57
C PRO A 271 -19.94 4.88 7.51
N GLU A 272 -19.41 5.67 8.45
CA GLU A 272 -19.63 7.11 8.53
C GLU A 272 -19.13 7.84 7.28
N ARG A 273 -17.97 7.41 6.76
CA ARG A 273 -17.41 7.94 5.50
C ARG A 273 -18.27 7.55 4.29
N THR A 274 -18.78 6.33 4.29
CA THR A 274 -19.64 5.82 3.23
C THR A 274 -20.99 6.53 3.23
N ASP A 275 -21.59 6.74 4.40
CA ASP A 275 -22.85 7.46 4.56
C ASP A 275 -22.70 8.93 4.13
N ARG A 276 -21.64 9.59 4.54
CA ARG A 276 -21.35 10.97 4.12
C ARG A 276 -21.20 11.11 2.60
N ALA A 277 -20.60 10.14 1.91
CA ALA A 277 -20.52 10.13 0.45
C ALA A 277 -21.90 10.01 -0.21
N LYS A 278 -22.74 9.10 0.30
CA LYS A 278 -24.12 8.94 -0.17
C LYS A 278 -24.93 10.20 0.05
N ASP A 279 -24.87 10.80 1.25
CA ASP A 279 -25.58 12.01 1.60
C ASP A 279 -25.18 13.19 0.72
N ARG A 280 -23.91 13.30 0.35
CA ARG A 280 -23.41 14.32 -0.60
C ARG A 280 -24.02 14.14 -1.99
N PHE A 281 -24.06 12.92 -2.51
CA PHE A 281 -24.68 12.66 -3.79
C PHE A 281 -26.18 12.96 -3.78
N LEU A 282 -26.90 12.50 -2.76
CA LEU A 282 -28.33 12.75 -2.64
C LEU A 282 -28.63 14.24 -2.47
N SER A 283 -27.85 14.97 -1.65
CA SER A 283 -27.97 16.41 -1.43
C SER A 283 -27.65 17.23 -2.68
N ALA A 284 -26.76 16.72 -3.55
CA ALA A 284 -26.47 17.31 -4.86
C ALA A 284 -27.55 16.98 -5.92
N GLY A 285 -28.61 16.24 -5.56
CA GLY A 285 -29.71 15.89 -6.44
C GLY A 285 -29.45 14.64 -7.29
N HIS A 286 -28.36 13.89 -7.07
CA HIS A 286 -28.10 12.63 -7.76
C HIS A 286 -28.99 11.50 -7.21
N ARG A 287 -29.26 10.51 -8.05
CA ARG A 287 -29.91 9.26 -7.63
C ARG A 287 -28.86 8.19 -7.41
N VAL A 288 -28.91 7.50 -6.26
CA VAL A 288 -27.94 6.46 -5.92
C VAL A 288 -28.65 5.11 -5.85
N GLY A 289 -28.32 4.20 -6.76
CA GLY A 289 -28.81 2.83 -6.82
C GLY A 289 -27.86 1.85 -6.14
N ASN A 290 -28.38 0.65 -5.83
CA ASN A 290 -27.66 -0.45 -5.15
C ASN A 290 -26.98 -0.06 -3.83
N ILE A 291 -27.65 0.80 -3.04
CA ILE A 291 -27.11 1.26 -1.74
C ILE A 291 -26.84 0.07 -0.80
N ALA A 292 -27.60 -1.02 -0.92
CA ALA A 292 -27.46 -2.22 -0.08
C ALA A 292 -26.03 -2.79 -0.10
N CYS A 293 -25.29 -2.66 -1.20
CA CYS A 293 -23.91 -3.15 -1.29
C CYS A 293 -22.96 -2.50 -0.26
N THR A 294 -23.29 -1.30 0.23
CA THR A 294 -22.44 -0.57 1.20
C THR A 294 -22.47 -1.17 2.61
N ALA A 295 -23.51 -1.94 2.95
CA ALA A 295 -23.68 -2.56 4.27
C ALA A 295 -23.28 -4.05 4.28
N ARG A 296 -23.09 -4.66 3.11
CA ARG A 296 -22.74 -6.09 3.01
C ARG A 296 -21.33 -6.34 3.56
N ARG A 297 -21.20 -7.49 4.23
CA ARG A 297 -19.91 -7.93 4.77
C ARG A 297 -19.89 -9.47 4.88
N PHE A 298 -18.93 -10.06 4.23
CA PHE A 298 -18.60 -11.48 4.35
C PHE A 298 -17.08 -11.63 4.41
N GLU A 299 -16.52 -12.08 5.52
CA GLU A 299 -15.08 -12.11 5.76
C GLU A 299 -14.44 -10.73 5.49
N ARG A 300 -13.56 -10.64 4.49
CA ARG A 300 -12.93 -9.39 4.06
C ARG A 300 -13.63 -8.69 2.88
N PHE A 301 -14.68 -9.31 2.32
CA PHE A 301 -15.35 -8.90 1.10
C PHE A 301 -16.65 -8.13 1.37
N ALA A 302 -17.11 -7.38 0.37
CA ALA A 302 -18.40 -6.69 0.40
C ALA A 302 -19.58 -7.64 0.08
N GLY A 303 -19.63 -8.79 0.72
CA GLY A 303 -20.60 -9.87 0.50
C GLY A 303 -19.94 -11.13 -0.07
N THR A 304 -20.74 -12.19 -0.23
CA THR A 304 -20.35 -13.41 -0.93
C THR A 304 -20.00 -13.15 -2.39
N ASP A 305 -19.31 -14.07 -3.05
CA ASP A 305 -18.99 -13.93 -4.47
C ASP A 305 -20.24 -13.74 -5.32
N GLY A 306 -21.33 -14.47 -5.03
CA GLY A 306 -22.64 -14.33 -5.70
C GLY A 306 -23.26 -12.94 -5.51
N GLU A 307 -23.26 -12.38 -4.30
CA GLU A 307 -23.80 -11.04 -4.03
C GLU A 307 -23.01 -9.95 -4.74
N ARG A 308 -21.68 -10.09 -4.82
CA ARG A 308 -20.79 -9.15 -5.49
C ARG A 308 -20.93 -9.25 -7.03
N LEU A 309 -21.15 -10.45 -7.55
CA LEU A 309 -21.42 -10.69 -8.97
C LEU A 309 -22.80 -10.14 -9.35
N ALA A 310 -23.80 -10.26 -8.47
CA ALA A 310 -25.14 -9.73 -8.68
C ALA A 310 -25.13 -8.21 -8.94
N ASP A 311 -24.19 -7.44 -8.37
CA ASP A 311 -24.05 -6.01 -8.66
C ASP A 311 -23.87 -5.72 -10.17
N PHE A 312 -23.29 -6.65 -10.92
CA PHE A 312 -23.09 -6.52 -12.37
C PHE A 312 -24.19 -7.22 -13.17
N SER A 313 -24.63 -8.41 -12.76
CA SER A 313 -25.70 -9.12 -13.49
C SER A 313 -27.04 -8.41 -13.37
N ASP A 314 -27.32 -7.74 -12.27
CA ASP A 314 -28.51 -6.90 -12.10
C ASP A 314 -28.50 -5.68 -13.04
N LEU A 315 -27.33 -5.10 -13.33
CA LEU A 315 -27.17 -4.03 -14.31
C LEU A 315 -27.53 -4.51 -15.73
N VAL A 316 -27.19 -5.75 -16.08
CA VAL A 316 -27.51 -6.36 -17.38
C VAL A 316 -29.01 -6.69 -17.46
N ALA A 317 -29.55 -7.30 -16.42
CA ALA A 317 -30.94 -7.78 -16.38
C ALA A 317 -31.97 -6.67 -16.13
N SER A 318 -31.57 -5.50 -15.63
CA SER A 318 -32.49 -4.43 -15.27
C SER A 318 -33.25 -3.88 -16.50
N PRO A 319 -34.58 -3.74 -16.42
CA PRO A 319 -35.36 -3.05 -17.43
C PRO A 319 -35.24 -1.52 -17.34
N ASP A 320 -34.64 -1.00 -16.26
CA ASP A 320 -34.49 0.44 -16.03
C ASP A 320 -33.51 1.07 -17.03
N PRO A 321 -33.55 2.39 -17.26
CA PRO A 321 -32.53 3.09 -18.02
C PRO A 321 -31.13 2.84 -17.43
N VAL A 322 -30.12 2.74 -18.30
CA VAL A 322 -28.73 2.58 -17.87
C VAL A 322 -28.31 3.75 -16.95
N PRO A 323 -27.57 3.49 -15.86
CA PRO A 323 -27.06 4.56 -15.02
C PRO A 323 -26.02 5.41 -15.77
N ASP A 324 -25.93 6.70 -15.42
CA ASP A 324 -24.88 7.59 -15.93
C ASP A 324 -23.49 7.16 -15.43
N ILE A 325 -23.41 6.70 -14.17
CA ILE A 325 -22.17 6.31 -13.51
C ILE A 325 -22.36 4.96 -12.80
N VAL A 326 -21.47 4.01 -13.07
CA VAL A 326 -21.27 2.80 -12.27
C VAL A 326 -20.00 2.99 -11.45
N MET A 327 -20.14 3.12 -10.13
CA MET A 327 -19.05 3.50 -9.24
C MET A 327 -18.70 2.38 -8.28
N ALA A 328 -17.40 2.03 -8.19
CA ALA A 328 -16.92 1.09 -7.22
C ALA A 328 -17.01 1.65 -5.79
N LEU A 329 -17.45 0.82 -4.84
CA LEU A 329 -17.51 1.17 -3.42
C LEU A 329 -16.11 1.50 -2.87
N ARG A 330 -15.16 0.61 -3.13
CA ARG A 330 -13.74 0.71 -2.77
C ARG A 330 -12.92 -0.41 -3.42
N GLY A 331 -11.58 -0.31 -3.31
CA GLY A 331 -10.67 -1.41 -3.60
C GLY A 331 -10.54 -2.44 -2.47
N GLY A 332 -9.39 -3.04 -2.35
CA GLY A 332 -9.07 -4.07 -1.36
C GLY A 332 -8.60 -5.36 -2.01
N TYR A 333 -9.42 -6.42 -1.94
CA TYR A 333 -9.15 -7.69 -2.61
C TYR A 333 -10.47 -8.41 -2.91
N GLY A 334 -10.52 -9.11 -4.04
CA GLY A 334 -11.62 -10.03 -4.36
C GLY A 334 -12.22 -9.88 -5.74
N ALA A 335 -11.93 -8.82 -6.48
CA ALA A 335 -12.45 -8.61 -7.82
C ALA A 335 -12.03 -9.72 -8.80
N THR A 336 -10.80 -10.21 -8.69
CA THR A 336 -10.30 -11.32 -9.53
C THR A 336 -11.09 -12.61 -9.40
N ARG A 337 -11.78 -12.83 -8.28
CA ARG A 337 -12.61 -14.03 -8.07
C ARG A 337 -13.88 -14.03 -8.93
N LEU A 338 -14.30 -12.87 -9.39
CA LEU A 338 -15.55 -12.69 -10.15
C LEU A 338 -15.35 -12.78 -11.66
N LEU A 339 -14.10 -12.65 -12.14
CA LEU A 339 -13.81 -12.46 -13.57
C LEU A 339 -14.33 -13.60 -14.46
N ALA A 340 -14.35 -14.83 -13.96
CA ALA A 340 -14.80 -15.98 -14.73
C ALA A 340 -16.32 -16.01 -14.94
N ASP A 341 -17.06 -15.34 -14.05
CA ASP A 341 -18.52 -15.42 -13.99
C ASP A 341 -19.21 -14.11 -14.42
N LEU A 342 -18.43 -13.07 -14.79
CA LEU A 342 -18.97 -11.82 -15.33
C LEU A 342 -19.57 -12.04 -16.74
N ASP A 343 -20.77 -11.53 -16.95
CA ASP A 343 -21.44 -11.53 -18.28
C ASP A 343 -20.89 -10.39 -19.14
N TYR A 344 -19.76 -10.64 -19.82
CA TYR A 344 -19.09 -9.65 -20.66
C TYR A 344 -19.91 -9.25 -21.89
N ASP A 345 -20.61 -10.20 -22.49
CA ASP A 345 -21.41 -9.95 -23.69
C ASP A 345 -22.67 -9.14 -23.32
N GLY A 346 -23.36 -9.51 -22.25
CA GLY A 346 -24.49 -8.74 -21.73
C GLY A 346 -24.11 -7.33 -21.30
N LEU A 347 -22.95 -7.14 -20.66
CA LEU A 347 -22.44 -5.82 -20.31
C LEU A 347 -22.11 -5.00 -21.57
N ALA A 348 -21.43 -5.60 -22.57
CA ALA A 348 -21.11 -4.93 -23.81
C ALA A 348 -22.36 -4.46 -24.57
N GLU A 349 -23.39 -5.33 -24.66
CA GLU A 349 -24.65 -5.01 -25.31
C GLU A 349 -25.42 -3.93 -24.54
N ARG A 350 -25.54 -4.08 -23.22
CA ARG A 350 -26.29 -3.15 -22.35
C ARG A 350 -25.73 -1.73 -22.37
N PHE A 351 -24.42 -1.59 -22.49
CA PHE A 351 -23.71 -0.31 -22.45
C PHE A 351 -23.11 0.12 -23.82
N ALA A 352 -23.62 -0.43 -24.91
CA ALA A 352 -23.15 -0.19 -26.28
C ALA A 352 -23.15 1.29 -26.70
N GLU A 353 -24.08 2.10 -26.19
CA GLU A 353 -24.16 3.54 -26.48
C GLU A 353 -22.99 4.38 -25.92
N ARG A 354 -22.11 3.78 -25.11
CA ARG A 354 -20.93 4.45 -24.53
C ARG A 354 -21.24 5.76 -23.78
N ARG A 355 -22.35 5.80 -23.04
CA ARG A 355 -22.77 6.96 -22.23
C ARG A 355 -22.54 6.76 -20.75
N THR A 356 -22.25 5.55 -20.28
CA THR A 356 -22.04 5.22 -18.87
C THR A 356 -20.56 5.22 -18.52
N VAL A 357 -20.24 5.84 -17.41
CA VAL A 357 -18.89 5.91 -16.80
C VAL A 357 -18.75 4.81 -15.75
N PHE A 358 -17.96 3.75 -16.03
CA PHE A 358 -17.57 2.76 -15.04
C PHE A 358 -16.30 3.23 -14.33
N VAL A 359 -16.36 3.60 -13.05
CA VAL A 359 -15.23 4.22 -12.35
C VAL A 359 -14.81 3.48 -11.07
N GLY A 360 -13.48 3.35 -10.89
CA GLY A 360 -12.84 2.79 -9.72
C GLY A 360 -11.34 2.66 -9.92
N HIS A 361 -10.59 2.21 -8.91
CA HIS A 361 -9.16 1.95 -8.99
C HIS A 361 -8.73 0.84 -8.02
N SER A 362 -7.40 0.61 -7.85
CA SER A 362 -6.87 -0.44 -6.97
C SER A 362 -7.31 -1.83 -7.45
N ASP A 363 -7.87 -2.69 -6.60
CA ASP A 363 -8.38 -4.02 -6.96
C ASP A 363 -9.42 -4.01 -8.11
N PHE A 364 -10.16 -2.89 -8.28
CA PHE A 364 -11.10 -2.71 -9.39
C PHE A 364 -10.40 -2.71 -10.77
N THR A 365 -9.10 -2.48 -10.83
CA THR A 365 -8.28 -2.61 -12.04
C THR A 365 -8.49 -3.97 -12.71
N ALA A 366 -8.66 -5.05 -11.94
CA ALA A 366 -8.90 -6.37 -12.50
C ALA A 366 -10.18 -6.44 -13.34
N VAL A 367 -11.28 -5.81 -12.86
CA VAL A 367 -12.55 -5.69 -13.62
C VAL A 367 -12.36 -4.82 -14.85
N GLN A 368 -11.68 -3.68 -14.71
CA GLN A 368 -11.44 -2.73 -15.81
C GLN A 368 -10.70 -3.39 -16.98
N LEU A 369 -9.62 -4.10 -16.67
CA LEU A 369 -8.81 -4.80 -17.68
C LEU A 369 -9.58 -5.95 -18.31
N ALA A 370 -10.36 -6.70 -17.53
CA ALA A 370 -11.21 -7.78 -18.04
C ALA A 370 -12.32 -7.24 -18.98
N LEU A 371 -12.97 -6.13 -18.62
CA LEU A 371 -13.96 -5.46 -19.47
C LEU A 371 -13.32 -4.94 -20.77
N LEU A 372 -12.11 -4.40 -20.70
CA LEU A 372 -11.37 -3.97 -21.88
C LEU A 372 -10.99 -5.17 -22.77
N ALA A 373 -10.50 -6.27 -22.17
CA ALA A 373 -10.07 -7.45 -22.91
C ALA A 373 -11.24 -8.16 -23.59
N LYS A 374 -12.32 -8.40 -22.85
CA LYS A 374 -13.45 -9.26 -23.26
C LYS A 374 -14.59 -8.52 -23.93
N ALA A 375 -14.92 -7.33 -23.42
CA ALA A 375 -16.08 -6.54 -23.84
C ALA A 375 -15.71 -5.29 -24.68
N LYS A 376 -14.41 -4.97 -24.82
CA LYS A 376 -13.90 -3.75 -25.46
C LYS A 376 -14.48 -2.46 -24.86
N MET A 377 -14.88 -2.51 -23.61
CA MET A 377 -15.43 -1.39 -22.89
C MET A 377 -14.32 -0.47 -22.38
N VAL A 378 -14.51 0.83 -22.58
CA VAL A 378 -13.67 1.86 -21.93
C VAL A 378 -14.23 2.12 -20.54
N THR A 379 -13.37 2.05 -19.52
CA THR A 379 -13.69 2.30 -18.12
C THR A 379 -12.79 3.41 -17.57
N PHE A 380 -12.96 3.83 -16.31
CA PHE A 380 -12.21 4.95 -15.76
C PHE A 380 -11.48 4.54 -14.48
N ALA A 381 -10.17 4.60 -14.49
CA ALA A 381 -9.37 4.54 -13.27
C ALA A 381 -9.45 5.90 -12.57
N GLY A 382 -10.16 5.97 -11.44
CA GLY A 382 -10.48 7.25 -10.80
C GLY A 382 -11.11 7.07 -9.41
N PRO A 383 -11.73 8.13 -8.87
CA PRO A 383 -12.27 8.11 -7.51
C PRO A 383 -13.38 7.07 -7.35
N MET A 384 -13.39 6.42 -6.19
CA MET A 384 -14.44 5.50 -5.73
C MET A 384 -15.34 6.20 -4.71
N LEU A 385 -16.45 5.57 -4.31
CA LEU A 385 -17.39 6.14 -3.34
C LEU A 385 -16.67 6.66 -2.09
N GLY A 386 -15.68 5.93 -1.57
CA GLY A 386 -14.91 6.34 -0.42
C GLY A 386 -14.20 7.70 -0.57
N ASN A 387 -13.80 8.11 -1.76
CA ASN A 387 -13.16 9.40 -2.00
C ASN A 387 -14.12 10.57 -1.80
N PHE A 388 -15.40 10.37 -2.11
CA PHE A 388 -16.46 11.37 -1.89
C PHE A 388 -16.92 11.48 -0.42
N GLY A 389 -16.44 10.59 0.46
CA GLY A 389 -16.81 10.58 1.87
C GLY A 389 -15.78 11.21 2.82
N HIS A 390 -14.69 11.78 2.35
CA HIS A 390 -13.73 12.52 3.19
C HIS A 390 -14.38 13.77 3.83
N ASP A 391 -13.90 14.21 4.97
CA ASP A 391 -14.39 15.44 5.62
C ASP A 391 -14.17 16.64 4.69
N GLU A 392 -12.97 16.77 4.13
CA GLU A 392 -12.63 17.71 3.09
C GLU A 392 -12.39 16.96 1.78
N LEU A 393 -13.04 17.40 0.71
CA LEU A 393 -12.89 16.83 -0.61
C LEU A 393 -11.66 17.44 -1.30
N ASN A 394 -10.83 16.58 -1.90
CA ASN A 394 -9.72 17.05 -2.70
C ASN A 394 -10.24 17.69 -3.99
N THR A 395 -10.01 18.99 -4.16
CA THR A 395 -10.52 19.78 -5.29
C THR A 395 -10.01 19.24 -6.63
N PHE A 396 -8.73 18.88 -6.74
CA PHE A 396 -8.16 18.33 -7.96
C PHE A 396 -8.89 17.04 -8.39
N THR A 397 -9.10 16.11 -7.46
CA THR A 397 -9.80 14.85 -7.72
C THR A 397 -11.25 15.09 -8.15
N MET A 398 -11.95 15.95 -7.41
CA MET A 398 -13.39 16.19 -7.69
C MET A 398 -13.60 16.95 -8.99
N SER A 399 -12.90 18.07 -9.19
CA SER A 399 -13.01 18.86 -10.42
C SER A 399 -12.58 18.03 -11.63
N GLY A 400 -11.41 17.36 -11.55
CA GLY A 400 -10.90 16.54 -12.65
C GLY A 400 -11.85 15.41 -13.06
N PHE A 401 -12.50 14.75 -12.08
CA PHE A 401 -13.49 13.71 -12.37
C PHE A 401 -14.72 14.28 -13.09
N TRP A 402 -15.37 15.30 -12.51
CA TRP A 402 -16.61 15.86 -13.07
C TRP A 402 -16.38 16.55 -14.41
N GLU A 403 -15.24 17.22 -14.61
CA GLU A 403 -14.89 17.85 -15.88
C GLU A 403 -14.61 16.81 -16.98
N LEU A 404 -13.82 15.78 -16.67
CA LEU A 404 -13.43 14.77 -17.65
C LEU A 404 -14.66 14.03 -18.20
N ILE A 405 -15.59 13.59 -17.35
CA ILE A 405 -16.77 12.82 -17.80
C ILE A 405 -17.78 13.62 -18.63
N GLN A 406 -17.65 14.94 -18.68
CA GLN A 406 -18.49 15.86 -19.46
C GLN A 406 -17.81 16.35 -20.74
N GLN A 407 -16.52 16.10 -20.93
CA GLN A 407 -15.73 16.57 -22.08
C GLN A 407 -15.30 15.41 -22.96
N SER A 408 -15.26 15.59 -24.27
CA SER A 408 -14.78 14.56 -25.21
C SER A 408 -13.25 14.49 -25.33
N ARG A 409 -12.54 15.44 -24.71
CA ARG A 409 -11.09 15.52 -24.65
C ARG A 409 -10.69 16.18 -23.35
N TYR A 410 -9.68 15.62 -22.67
CA TYR A 410 -9.17 16.14 -21.42
C TYR A 410 -7.64 15.99 -21.35
N THR A 411 -6.94 16.92 -20.68
CA THR A 411 -5.49 16.86 -20.52
C THR A 411 -5.12 16.80 -19.04
N ILE A 412 -4.34 15.80 -18.67
CA ILE A 412 -3.74 15.65 -17.35
C ILE A 412 -2.29 16.17 -17.43
N HIS A 413 -1.92 17.06 -16.53
CA HIS A 413 -0.59 17.66 -16.47
C HIS A 413 0.23 17.01 -15.36
N GLY A 414 1.45 16.56 -15.68
CA GLY A 414 2.46 16.16 -14.70
C GLY A 414 3.55 17.20 -14.64
N THR A 415 3.89 17.65 -13.43
CA THR A 415 4.82 18.76 -13.18
C THR A 415 6.23 18.32 -12.79
N LEU A 416 6.50 17.03 -12.68
CA LEU A 416 7.84 16.52 -12.38
C LEU A 416 8.78 16.84 -13.55
N ALA A 417 9.84 17.61 -13.27
CA ALA A 417 10.82 18.04 -14.27
C ALA A 417 11.71 16.88 -14.75
N ASP A 418 12.49 17.14 -15.80
CA ASP A 418 13.51 16.24 -16.34
C ASP A 418 12.98 14.85 -16.77
N GLN A 419 11.78 14.85 -17.38
CA GLN A 419 11.21 13.64 -17.94
C GLN A 419 11.94 13.21 -19.22
N THR A 420 11.86 11.90 -19.51
CA THR A 420 12.27 11.37 -20.82
C THR A 420 11.47 12.09 -21.91
N VAL A 421 12.18 12.68 -22.88
CA VAL A 421 11.55 13.38 -23.99
C VAL A 421 10.82 12.38 -24.87
N THR A 422 9.51 12.53 -25.01
CA THR A 422 8.70 11.68 -25.89
C THR A 422 7.48 12.42 -26.42
N ASP A 423 6.99 12.02 -27.58
CA ASP A 423 5.70 12.41 -28.15
C ASP A 423 5.11 11.17 -28.84
N VAL A 424 4.20 10.51 -28.16
CA VAL A 424 3.63 9.24 -28.60
C VAL A 424 2.12 9.23 -28.47
N GLN A 425 1.47 8.39 -29.28
CA GLN A 425 0.03 8.18 -29.26
C GLN A 425 -0.27 6.69 -29.17
N GLY A 426 -1.35 6.35 -28.44
CA GLY A 426 -1.77 4.95 -28.31
C GLY A 426 -2.95 4.81 -27.35
N VAL A 427 -3.40 3.58 -27.19
CA VAL A 427 -4.45 3.26 -26.22
C VAL A 427 -3.90 3.43 -24.80
N LEU A 428 -4.54 4.27 -23.97
CA LEU A 428 -4.22 4.39 -22.55
C LEU A 428 -4.81 3.21 -21.79
N TRP A 429 -3.97 2.49 -21.08
CA TRP A 429 -4.42 1.35 -20.29
C TRP A 429 -3.50 1.12 -19.10
N GLY A 430 -3.97 0.34 -18.11
CA GLY A 430 -3.18 0.07 -16.92
C GLY A 430 -3.98 0.15 -15.65
N GLY A 431 -3.33 0.54 -14.54
CA GLY A 431 -3.90 0.66 -13.21
C GLY A 431 -2.96 0.14 -12.12
N ASN A 432 -3.49 -0.59 -11.14
CA ASN A 432 -2.69 -1.17 -10.06
C ASN A 432 -1.76 -2.28 -10.57
N LEU A 433 -0.47 -2.18 -10.26
CA LEU A 433 0.58 -3.08 -10.78
C LEU A 433 0.41 -4.53 -10.28
N ALA A 434 -0.02 -4.72 -9.04
CA ALA A 434 -0.28 -6.06 -8.51
C ALA A 434 -1.42 -6.75 -9.29
N MET A 435 -2.46 -5.99 -9.67
CA MET A 435 -3.56 -6.52 -10.49
C MET A 435 -3.11 -6.78 -11.93
N LEU A 436 -2.34 -5.89 -12.54
CA LEU A 436 -1.71 -6.13 -13.85
C LEU A 436 -0.92 -7.45 -13.84
N SER A 437 -0.05 -7.62 -12.84
CA SER A 437 0.77 -8.84 -12.70
C SER A 437 -0.08 -10.11 -12.54
N ALA A 438 -1.15 -10.02 -11.74
CA ALA A 438 -2.04 -11.16 -11.47
C ALA A 438 -2.78 -11.65 -12.73
N LEU A 439 -3.00 -10.76 -13.71
CA LEU A 439 -3.72 -11.11 -14.94
C LEU A 439 -2.81 -11.62 -16.06
N VAL A 440 -1.49 -11.57 -15.93
CA VAL A 440 -0.56 -12.06 -16.96
C VAL A 440 -0.83 -13.53 -17.29
N GLY A 441 -1.00 -13.83 -18.58
CA GLY A 441 -1.29 -15.18 -19.07
C GLY A 441 -2.75 -15.61 -18.94
N THR A 442 -3.64 -14.74 -18.49
CA THR A 442 -5.08 -15.00 -18.41
C THR A 442 -5.83 -14.37 -19.59
N PRO A 443 -7.06 -14.82 -19.92
CA PRO A 443 -7.87 -14.21 -20.97
C PRO A 443 -8.42 -12.83 -20.61
N TYR A 444 -8.17 -12.35 -19.38
CA TYR A 444 -8.61 -11.05 -18.86
C TYR A 444 -7.54 -9.96 -19.00
N MET A 445 -6.32 -10.33 -19.42
CA MET A 445 -5.27 -9.38 -19.74
C MET A 445 -5.46 -8.83 -21.15
N PRO A 446 -5.64 -7.51 -21.35
CA PRO A 446 -5.75 -6.94 -22.69
C PRO A 446 -4.45 -7.14 -23.49
N ASP A 447 -4.57 -7.53 -24.74
CA ASP A 447 -3.44 -7.56 -25.68
C ASP A 447 -3.41 -6.25 -26.47
N ILE A 448 -2.57 -5.31 -26.00
CA ILE A 448 -2.45 -3.96 -26.56
C ILE A 448 -1.04 -3.77 -27.09
N ASP A 449 -0.96 -3.53 -28.40
CA ASP A 449 0.26 -3.15 -29.10
C ASP A 449 0.26 -1.65 -29.38
N GLY A 450 1.37 -0.97 -29.16
CA GLY A 450 1.48 0.48 -29.34
C GLY A 450 0.74 1.31 -28.28
N GLY A 451 0.43 0.73 -27.10
CA GLY A 451 -0.29 1.42 -26.03
C GLY A 451 0.58 2.35 -25.17
N ILE A 452 -0.08 3.14 -24.33
CA ILE A 452 0.52 3.91 -23.24
C ILE A 452 0.08 3.24 -21.94
N LEU A 453 1.02 2.58 -21.26
CA LEU A 453 0.76 1.80 -20.05
C LEU A 453 1.00 2.66 -18.81
N PHE A 454 -0.04 2.95 -18.02
CA PHE A 454 0.14 3.59 -16.72
C PHE A 454 0.02 2.58 -15.58
N MET A 455 0.74 2.85 -14.47
CA MET A 455 0.71 1.97 -13.30
C MET A 455 1.02 2.67 -12.00
N GLU A 456 0.44 2.16 -10.92
CA GLU A 456 0.68 2.58 -9.53
C GLU A 456 0.66 1.35 -8.61
N ASP A 457 1.13 1.49 -7.38
CA ASP A 457 0.89 0.49 -6.34
C ASP A 457 1.02 1.09 -4.93
N VAL A 458 0.60 0.33 -3.91
CA VAL A 458 0.63 0.74 -2.51
C VAL A 458 1.22 -0.35 -1.62
N HIS A 459 2.10 0.07 -0.68
CA HIS A 459 2.74 -0.80 0.32
C HIS A 459 3.62 -1.93 -0.26
N GLU A 460 4.05 -1.82 -1.51
CA GLU A 460 4.99 -2.75 -2.12
C GLU A 460 6.43 -2.23 -2.01
N GLN A 461 7.36 -3.12 -1.65
CA GLN A 461 8.78 -2.80 -1.60
C GLN A 461 9.38 -2.68 -3.01
N PRO A 462 10.44 -1.87 -3.24
CA PRO A 462 11.01 -1.65 -4.56
C PRO A 462 11.35 -2.94 -5.31
N TYR A 463 11.91 -3.96 -4.64
CA TYR A 463 12.23 -5.26 -5.26
C TYR A 463 10.98 -6.07 -5.65
N ARG A 464 9.85 -5.88 -4.95
CA ARG A 464 8.57 -6.51 -5.33
C ARG A 464 7.96 -5.81 -6.53
N ILE A 465 8.03 -4.48 -6.57
CA ILE A 465 7.65 -3.67 -7.73
C ILE A 465 8.47 -4.13 -8.94
N GLU A 466 9.80 -4.24 -8.81
CA GLU A 466 10.66 -4.73 -9.89
C GLU A 466 10.27 -6.13 -10.35
N ARG A 467 10.01 -7.05 -9.42
CA ARG A 467 9.60 -8.42 -9.76
C ARG A 467 8.30 -8.46 -10.59
N MET A 468 7.31 -7.62 -10.24
CA MET A 468 6.07 -7.51 -11.01
C MET A 468 6.28 -6.89 -12.38
N LEU A 469 7.13 -5.86 -12.47
CA LEU A 469 7.56 -5.27 -13.74
C LEU A 469 8.34 -6.26 -14.61
N TYR A 470 9.18 -7.09 -14.00
CA TYR A 470 9.85 -8.20 -14.69
C TYR A 470 8.87 -9.24 -15.24
N GLN A 471 7.81 -9.56 -14.50
CA GLN A 471 6.76 -10.45 -14.99
C GLN A 471 6.11 -9.89 -16.26
N LEU A 472 5.79 -8.60 -16.30
CA LEU A 472 5.27 -7.92 -17.49
C LEU A 472 6.33 -7.88 -18.62
N HIS A 473 7.60 -7.64 -18.29
CA HIS A 473 8.69 -7.65 -19.26
C HIS A 473 8.89 -9.02 -19.92
N LEU A 474 9.00 -10.08 -19.11
CA LEU A 474 9.21 -11.45 -19.59
C LEU A 474 8.00 -11.98 -20.38
N ALA A 475 6.79 -11.53 -20.05
CA ALA A 475 5.58 -11.80 -20.83
C ALA A 475 5.53 -11.01 -22.16
N GLY A 476 6.50 -10.13 -22.42
CA GLY A 476 6.60 -9.34 -23.64
C GLY A 476 5.63 -8.13 -23.67
N ILE A 477 4.95 -7.83 -22.56
CA ILE A 477 3.92 -6.78 -22.49
C ILE A 477 4.58 -5.39 -22.57
N LEU A 478 5.67 -5.16 -21.80
CA LEU A 478 6.29 -3.82 -21.73
C LEU A 478 6.84 -3.38 -23.09
N LYS A 479 7.51 -4.28 -23.82
CA LYS A 479 8.13 -3.96 -25.12
C LYS A 479 7.14 -3.61 -26.24
N LYS A 480 5.85 -3.98 -26.07
CA LYS A 480 4.77 -3.62 -27.00
C LYS A 480 4.31 -2.17 -26.82
N GLN A 481 4.69 -1.50 -25.71
CA GLN A 481 4.17 -0.18 -25.40
C GLN A 481 4.97 0.94 -26.06
N GLN A 482 4.34 2.06 -26.35
CA GLN A 482 4.97 3.31 -26.80
C GLN A 482 5.61 4.07 -25.63
N ALA A 483 4.98 4.03 -24.48
CA ALA A 483 5.48 4.62 -23.23
C ALA A 483 4.91 3.91 -21.99
N ILE A 484 5.63 4.02 -20.89
CA ILE A 484 5.21 3.64 -19.55
C ILE A 484 5.07 4.91 -18.72
N VAL A 485 3.93 5.12 -18.06
CA VAL A 485 3.67 6.27 -17.19
C VAL A 485 3.50 5.81 -15.75
N MET A 486 4.47 6.17 -14.92
CA MET A 486 4.48 5.78 -13.51
C MET A 486 3.66 6.76 -12.67
N GLY A 487 2.64 6.26 -12.01
CA GLY A 487 1.91 6.95 -10.97
C GLY A 487 2.65 6.90 -9.63
N MET A 488 1.89 7.04 -8.54
CA MET A 488 2.44 7.11 -7.19
C MET A 488 2.54 5.71 -6.57
N PHE A 489 3.75 5.33 -6.18
CA PHE A 489 4.03 4.10 -5.44
C PHE A 489 4.16 4.46 -3.96
N THR A 490 3.03 4.47 -3.25
CA THR A 490 2.98 4.91 -1.86
C THR A 490 3.34 3.80 -0.88
N GLY A 491 4.06 4.15 0.20
CA GLY A 491 4.50 3.16 1.20
C GLY A 491 5.64 2.24 0.72
N ALA A 492 6.26 2.53 -0.43
CA ALA A 492 7.41 1.82 -0.99
C ALA A 492 8.74 2.22 -0.30
N SER A 493 8.73 2.46 1.01
CA SER A 493 9.93 2.88 1.76
C SER A 493 10.89 1.71 1.93
N GLY A 494 11.94 1.70 1.14
CA GLY A 494 12.97 0.67 1.14
C GLY A 494 14.00 0.81 2.28
N ALA A 495 13.56 0.96 3.52
CA ALA A 495 14.44 1.02 4.70
C ALA A 495 14.94 -0.37 5.16
N GLU A 496 14.99 -1.36 4.28
CA GLU A 496 15.59 -2.66 4.59
C GLU A 496 17.12 -2.59 4.53
N ALA A 497 17.80 -3.17 5.51
CA ALA A 497 19.27 -3.21 5.59
C ALA A 497 19.93 -3.83 4.33
N TYR A 498 19.21 -4.71 3.63
CA TYR A 498 19.68 -5.33 2.39
C TYR A 498 19.62 -4.42 1.17
N ASN A 499 18.89 -3.32 1.22
CA ASN A 499 18.65 -2.50 0.02
C ASN A 499 19.90 -1.75 -0.46
N ASN A 500 20.89 -1.52 0.41
CA ASN A 500 22.18 -0.90 0.04
C ASN A 500 22.05 0.23 -1.01
N GLY A 501 21.09 1.13 -0.80
CA GLY A 501 20.76 2.22 -1.73
C GLY A 501 19.88 1.81 -2.94
N TYR A 502 19.36 0.56 -2.97
CA TYR A 502 18.36 0.15 -3.95
C TYR A 502 17.00 0.79 -3.60
N ASN A 503 16.37 1.39 -4.58
CA ASN A 503 15.11 2.13 -4.41
C ASN A 503 14.28 2.12 -5.70
N LEU A 504 13.11 2.72 -5.66
CA LEU A 504 12.20 2.78 -6.81
C LEU A 504 12.84 3.47 -8.04
N ALA A 505 13.66 4.52 -7.85
CA ALA A 505 14.31 5.20 -8.96
C ALA A 505 15.26 4.26 -9.73
N LYS A 506 16.03 3.41 -9.03
CA LYS A 506 16.87 2.40 -9.66
C LYS A 506 16.05 1.31 -10.37
N THR A 507 14.91 0.93 -9.79
CA THR A 507 13.96 0.02 -10.47
C THR A 507 13.46 0.63 -11.78
N VAL A 508 13.04 1.89 -11.77
CA VAL A 508 12.55 2.60 -12.96
C VAL A 508 13.64 2.70 -14.03
N GLU A 509 14.86 3.11 -13.66
CA GLU A 509 16.01 3.18 -14.55
C GLU A 509 16.29 1.82 -15.20
N HIS A 510 16.30 0.76 -14.39
CA HIS A 510 16.55 -0.59 -14.85
C HIS A 510 15.48 -1.07 -15.84
N ILE A 511 14.20 -0.88 -15.53
CA ILE A 511 13.07 -1.29 -16.37
C ILE A 511 13.06 -0.50 -17.69
N SER A 512 13.30 0.81 -17.66
CA SER A 512 13.44 1.62 -18.88
C SER A 512 14.53 1.07 -19.78
N ARG A 513 15.70 0.73 -19.22
CA ARG A 513 16.83 0.19 -19.96
C ARG A 513 16.54 -1.18 -20.60
N ILE A 514 15.91 -2.11 -19.87
CA ILE A 514 15.68 -3.48 -20.37
C ILE A 514 14.48 -3.58 -21.31
N SER A 515 13.46 -2.75 -21.13
CA SER A 515 12.29 -2.71 -22.01
C SER A 515 12.55 -1.96 -23.30
N GLY A 516 13.47 -0.98 -23.28
CA GLY A 516 13.70 -0.05 -24.37
C GLY A 516 12.55 0.97 -24.56
N VAL A 517 11.61 1.05 -23.60
CA VAL A 517 10.42 1.90 -23.65
C VAL A 517 10.63 3.13 -22.77
N PRO A 518 10.30 4.35 -23.24
CA PRO A 518 10.39 5.54 -22.43
C PRO A 518 9.49 5.43 -21.18
N VAL A 519 10.06 5.79 -20.01
CA VAL A 519 9.34 5.82 -18.74
C VAL A 519 9.20 7.26 -18.29
N VAL A 520 7.96 7.71 -18.12
CA VAL A 520 7.57 9.03 -17.60
C VAL A 520 7.03 8.86 -16.18
N GLN A 521 7.40 9.74 -15.27
CA GLN A 521 7.05 9.65 -13.85
C GLN A 521 6.20 10.84 -13.41
N GLY A 522 5.57 10.74 -12.24
CA GLY A 522 4.84 11.85 -11.61
C GLY A 522 3.40 11.99 -12.08
N LEU A 523 2.80 10.91 -12.64
CA LEU A 523 1.36 10.89 -12.88
C LEU A 523 0.63 11.00 -11.53
N PRO A 524 -0.26 11.99 -11.33
CA PRO A 524 -1.03 12.15 -10.10
C PRO A 524 -2.15 11.10 -10.02
N PHE A 525 -1.74 9.84 -9.89
CA PHE A 525 -2.65 8.68 -9.83
C PHE A 525 -2.07 7.62 -8.89
N GLY A 526 -2.94 7.01 -8.07
CA GLY A 526 -2.60 5.97 -7.11
C GLY A 526 -3.35 6.12 -5.79
N HIS A 527 -2.79 5.54 -4.71
CA HIS A 527 -3.38 5.60 -3.36
C HIS A 527 -2.96 6.91 -2.64
N ILE A 528 -3.39 8.03 -3.19
CA ILE A 528 -3.13 9.41 -2.74
C ILE A 528 -4.44 10.20 -2.69
N ASP A 529 -4.43 11.37 -2.06
CA ASP A 529 -5.63 12.21 -1.96
C ASP A 529 -5.96 12.90 -3.29
N ALA A 530 -4.94 13.32 -4.06
CA ALA A 530 -5.09 14.01 -5.34
C ALA A 530 -5.02 13.01 -6.50
N ILE A 531 -6.14 12.40 -6.87
CA ILE A 531 -6.22 11.33 -7.89
C ILE A 531 -6.76 11.90 -9.21
N ALA A 532 -5.99 11.80 -10.29
CA ALA A 532 -6.48 12.02 -11.64
C ALA A 532 -7.46 10.91 -12.06
N THR A 533 -8.38 11.23 -12.94
CA THR A 533 -9.24 10.23 -13.60
C THR A 533 -8.67 9.91 -14.99
N LEU A 534 -8.48 8.62 -15.26
CA LEU A 534 -7.83 8.10 -16.46
C LEU A 534 -8.75 7.13 -17.20
N PRO A 535 -9.18 7.40 -18.44
CA PRO A 535 -10.03 6.47 -19.18
C PRO A 535 -9.19 5.30 -19.72
N VAL A 536 -9.44 4.11 -19.19
CA VAL A 536 -8.78 2.84 -19.54
C VAL A 536 -9.37 2.26 -20.81
N GLY A 537 -8.59 2.18 -21.87
CA GLY A 537 -9.03 1.76 -23.20
C GLY A 537 -9.28 2.92 -24.18
N ALA A 538 -9.13 4.16 -23.74
CA ALA A 538 -9.27 5.36 -24.57
C ALA A 538 -8.02 5.67 -25.40
N GLN A 539 -8.14 6.53 -26.41
CA GLN A 539 -6.99 7.07 -27.12
C GLN A 539 -6.29 8.14 -26.27
N ALA A 540 -4.98 8.13 -26.28
CA ALA A 540 -4.18 9.13 -25.59
C ALA A 540 -2.97 9.58 -26.41
N ARG A 541 -2.54 10.83 -26.17
CA ARG A 541 -1.25 11.37 -26.60
C ARG A 541 -0.47 11.80 -25.38
N LEU A 542 0.76 11.34 -25.25
CA LEU A 542 1.71 11.71 -24.21
C LEU A 542 2.83 12.55 -24.82
N VAL A 543 2.98 13.78 -24.34
CA VAL A 543 4.10 14.66 -24.65
C VAL A 543 4.86 14.95 -23.36
N SER A 544 6.15 14.63 -23.30
CA SER A 544 6.96 14.85 -22.10
C SER A 544 8.33 15.47 -22.40
N GLY A 545 8.94 16.08 -21.40
CA GLY A 545 10.25 16.72 -21.51
C GLY A 545 10.69 17.43 -20.23
N ALA A 546 11.53 18.47 -20.36
CA ALA A 546 12.18 19.16 -19.24
C ALA A 546 11.23 19.77 -18.20
N HIS A 547 9.99 20.10 -18.59
CA HIS A 547 9.03 20.80 -17.72
C HIS A 547 7.88 19.89 -17.20
N GLY A 548 7.99 18.58 -17.43
CA GLY A 548 6.93 17.62 -17.07
C GLY A 548 6.32 16.94 -18.30
N PHE A 549 5.03 16.64 -18.22
CA PHE A 549 4.32 16.01 -19.32
C PHE A 549 2.86 16.46 -19.42
N ASP A 550 2.31 16.33 -20.63
CA ASP A 550 0.89 16.44 -20.95
C ASP A 550 0.39 15.08 -21.44
N LEU A 551 -0.61 14.54 -20.76
CA LEU A 551 -1.34 13.34 -21.16
C LEU A 551 -2.74 13.75 -21.60
N THR A 552 -2.95 13.86 -22.89
CA THR A 552 -4.26 14.22 -23.47
C THR A 552 -5.01 12.96 -23.86
N VAL A 553 -6.24 12.80 -23.36
CA VAL A 553 -7.11 11.65 -23.59
C VAL A 553 -8.33 12.02 -24.41
N SER A 554 -8.82 11.09 -25.22
CA SER A 554 -10.00 11.24 -26.10
C SER A 554 -10.62 9.88 -26.41
N ASP A 555 -11.76 9.86 -27.10
CA ASP A 555 -12.47 8.63 -27.50
C ASP A 555 -12.88 7.73 -26.32
N TYR A 556 -13.51 8.34 -25.31
CA TYR A 556 -14.06 7.67 -24.13
C TYR A 556 -15.54 8.05 -23.92
N PRO A 557 -16.30 7.29 -23.12
CA PRO A 557 -17.68 7.62 -22.77
C PRO A 557 -17.79 9.00 -22.14
N VAL A 558 -18.75 9.79 -22.63
CA VAL A 558 -19.04 11.14 -22.14
C VAL A 558 -20.51 11.23 -21.77
N ILE A 559 -20.79 11.69 -20.56
CA ILE A 559 -22.16 11.94 -20.12
C ILE A 559 -22.62 13.26 -20.74
N ARG A 560 -23.24 13.20 -21.93
CA ARG A 560 -23.92 14.35 -22.57
C ARG A 560 -25.39 14.29 -22.27
N ARG A 561 -25.99 15.43 -21.97
CA ARG A 561 -27.43 15.63 -22.05
C ARG A 561 -27.70 16.49 -23.27
N ASP A 562 -28.49 15.92 -24.19
CA ASP A 562 -29.07 16.62 -25.34
C ASP A 562 -30.04 17.66 -24.82
#